data_04e836cca04bbfbc9963b331397340f9
#
_entry.id   04e836cca04bbfbc9963b331397340f9
#
_cell.length_a   1.000
_cell.length_b   1.000
_cell.length_c   1.000
_cell.angle_alpha   90.00
_cell.angle_beta   90.00
_cell.angle_gamma   90.00
#
_symmetry.space_group_name_H-M   'P 1'
#
loop_
_entity.id
_entity.type
_entity.pdbx_description
1 polymer ?
#
loop_
_entity_poly.entity_id
_entity_poly.type
_entity_poly.pdbx_seq_one_letter_code
_entity_poly.pdbx_strand_id
1 'polypeptide(L)' 'MLELIKKNPSVKQIELAEQTGKSVRSIKRIIDSLKEKQYIRRVDGKRYGKWDVLV' A
#
# COMPACT_ATOMS: atom_id res chain seq x y z
N MET A 1 -3.05 -0.98 8.22
CA MET A 1 -2.50 -0.91 6.85
C MET A 1 -1.73 0.37 6.60
N LEU A 2 -2.30 1.52 6.90
CA LEU A 2 -1.58 2.78 6.70
C LEU A 2 -0.27 2.86 7.50
N GLU A 3 -0.26 2.33 8.70
CA GLU A 3 0.94 2.35 9.53
C GLU A 3 2.09 1.59 8.88
N LEU A 4 1.79 0.45 8.27
CA LEU A 4 2.82 -0.33 7.58
C LEU A 4 3.37 0.43 6.38
N ILE A 5 2.50 1.10 5.65
CA ILE A 5 2.91 1.89 4.50
C ILE A 5 3.73 3.10 4.94
N LYS A 6 3.34 3.75 6.05
CA LYS A 6 4.12 4.86 6.60
C LYS A 6 5.53 4.45 6.99
N LYS A 7 5.66 3.28 7.61
CA LYS A 7 6.97 2.79 8.02
C LYS A 7 7.84 2.42 6.83
N ASN A 8 7.22 1.89 5.79
CA ASN A 8 7.94 1.45 4.61
C ASN A 8 7.18 1.83 3.35
N PRO A 9 7.37 3.06 2.85
CA PRO A 9 6.66 3.50 1.65
C PRO A 9 6.97 2.68 0.40
N SER A 10 8.04 1.92 0.42
CA SER A 10 8.42 1.05 -0.69
C SER A 10 7.89 -0.37 -0.53
N VAL A 11 7.04 -0.63 0.45
CA VAL A 11 6.53 -1.96 0.73
C VAL A 11 5.72 -2.49 -0.45
N LYS A 12 5.94 -3.76 -0.76
CA LYS A 12 5.20 -4.43 -1.83
C LYS A 12 3.92 -5.04 -1.27
N GLN A 13 2.96 -5.26 -2.17
CA GLN A 13 1.69 -5.88 -1.77
C GLN A 13 1.91 -7.26 -1.15
N ILE A 14 2.84 -8.02 -1.69
CA ILE A 14 3.12 -9.35 -1.16
C ILE A 14 3.67 -9.27 0.26
N GLU A 15 4.49 -8.27 0.55
CA GLU A 15 5.00 -8.05 1.90
C GLU A 15 3.87 -7.68 2.85
N LEU A 16 2.97 -6.81 2.42
CA LEU A 16 1.81 -6.45 3.22
C LEU A 16 0.94 -7.67 3.50
N ALA A 17 0.77 -8.53 2.51
CA ALA A 17 0.00 -9.75 2.68
C ALA A 17 0.63 -10.64 3.76
N GLU A 18 1.94 -10.79 3.73
CA GLU A 18 2.65 -11.61 4.72
C GLU A 18 2.54 -11.02 6.11
N GLN A 19 2.74 -9.72 6.24
CA GLN A 19 2.73 -9.05 7.55
C GLN A 19 1.36 -9.02 8.18
N THR A 20 0.31 -8.94 7.38
CA THR A 20 -1.06 -8.86 7.89
C THR A 20 -1.77 -10.21 7.94
N GLY A 21 -1.17 -11.25 7.36
CA GLY A 21 -1.80 -12.54 7.27
C GLY A 21 -2.96 -12.60 6.27
N LYS A 22 -3.05 -11.62 5.39
CA LYS A 22 -4.12 -11.56 4.39
C LYS A 22 -3.59 -11.99 3.03
N SER A 23 -4.51 -12.33 2.12
CA SER A 23 -4.13 -12.67 0.75
C SER A 23 -3.75 -11.40 -0.02
N VAL A 24 -2.97 -11.56 -1.08
CA VAL A 24 -2.61 -10.45 -1.94
C VAL A 24 -3.85 -9.79 -2.55
N ARG A 25 -4.87 -10.59 -2.87
CA ARG A 25 -6.12 -10.07 -3.39
C ARG A 25 -6.80 -9.13 -2.40
N SER A 26 -6.82 -9.50 -1.13
CA SER A 26 -7.37 -8.64 -0.09
C SER A 26 -6.57 -7.36 0.06
N ILE A 27 -5.25 -7.48 0.04
CA ILE A 27 -4.37 -6.31 0.12
C ILE A 27 -4.64 -5.36 -1.04
N LYS A 28 -4.78 -5.89 -2.25
CA LYS A 28 -5.06 -5.06 -3.42
C LYS A 28 -6.36 -4.28 -3.25
N ARG A 29 -7.41 -4.93 -2.75
CA ARG A 29 -8.69 -4.26 -2.50
C ARG A 29 -8.56 -3.15 -1.47
N ILE A 30 -7.83 -3.42 -0.40
CA ILE A 30 -7.62 -2.42 0.65
C ILE A 30 -6.86 -1.22 0.08
N ILE A 31 -5.80 -1.46 -0.67
CA ILE A 31 -5.01 -0.40 -1.27
C ILE A 31 -5.86 0.41 -2.24
N ASP A 32 -6.65 -0.24 -3.09
CA ASP A 32 -7.53 0.46 -4.01
C ASP A 32 -8.52 1.36 -3.27
N SER A 33 -9.06 0.87 -2.17
CA SER A 33 -9.98 1.65 -1.34
C SER A 33 -9.28 2.87 -0.73
N LEU A 34 -8.06 2.70 -0.24
CA LEU A 34 -7.30 3.81 0.34
C LEU A 34 -6.95 4.85 -0.72
N LYS A 35 -6.61 4.40 -1.93
CA LYS A 35 -6.34 5.31 -3.04
C LYS A 35 -7.59 6.10 -3.42
N GLU A 36 -8.73 5.44 -3.46
CA GLU A 36 -9.99 6.07 -3.80
C GLU A 36 -10.37 7.14 -2.80
N LYS A 37 -10.10 6.88 -1.52
CA LYS A 37 -10.35 7.86 -0.46
C LYS A 37 -9.25 8.92 -0.36
N GLN A 38 -8.23 8.81 -1.20
CA GLN A 38 -7.10 9.73 -1.22
C GLN A 38 -6.30 9.74 0.08
N TYR A 39 -6.26 8.63 0.76
CA TYR A 39 -5.41 8.48 1.93
C TYR A 39 -3.96 8.18 1.54
N ILE A 40 -3.77 7.53 0.42
CA ILE A 40 -2.46 7.25 -0.13
C ILE A 40 -2.46 7.56 -1.61
N ARG A 41 -1.26 7.81 -2.12
CA ARG A 41 -1.08 8.07 -3.54
C ARG A 41 0.17 7.34 -4.01
N ARG A 42 0.14 6.81 -5.21
CA ARG A 42 1.31 6.17 -5.77
C ARG A 42 2.20 7.22 -6.40
N VAL A 43 3.44 7.26 -5.94
CA VAL A 43 4.44 8.18 -6.44
C VAL A 43 5.45 7.38 -7.23
N ASP A 44 5.69 7.77 -8.47
CA ASP A 44 6.73 7.22 -9.33
C ASP A 44 6.59 5.72 -9.55
N GLY A 45 5.87 5.35 -10.58
CA GLY A 45 5.31 4.05 -10.66
C GLY A 45 5.91 3.05 -11.62
N LYS A 46 7.14 3.14 -12.10
CA LYS A 46 7.54 2.13 -13.08
C LYS A 46 8.20 0.90 -12.49
N ARG A 47 9.15 1.03 -11.61
CA ARG A 47 9.84 -0.12 -10.99
C ARG A 47 9.83 -0.08 -9.49
N TYR A 48 9.87 1.09 -8.91
CA TYR A 48 9.95 1.29 -7.47
C TYR A 48 8.80 2.18 -7.04
N GLY A 49 7.59 1.66 -7.14
CA GLY A 49 6.43 2.40 -6.70
C GLY A 49 6.54 2.68 -5.21
N LYS A 50 6.57 3.94 -4.84
CA LYS A 50 6.45 4.32 -3.45
C LYS A 50 5.04 4.78 -3.18
N TRP A 51 4.62 4.59 -1.95
CA TRP A 51 3.33 5.10 -1.51
C TRP A 51 3.54 6.40 -0.77
N ASP A 52 2.78 7.41 -1.12
CA ASP A 52 2.76 8.67 -0.40
C ASP A 52 1.52 8.69 0.48
N VAL A 53 1.73 8.78 1.78
CA VAL A 53 0.62 8.79 2.74
C VAL A 53 0.17 10.24 2.92
N LEU A 54 -1.07 10.50 2.52
CA LEU A 54 -1.62 11.86 2.49
C LEU A 54 -2.31 12.27 3.79
N VAL A 55 -2.43 11.35 4.73
CA VAL A 55 -3.06 11.62 6.03
C VAL A 55 -2.08 11.50 7.17
#